data_7f18ed145f65fa9c103fda0c63c92898
#
_entry.id   7f18ed145f65fa9c103fda0c63c92898
#
_cell.length_a   1.000
_cell.length_b   1.000
_cell.length_c   1.000
_cell.angle_alpha   90.00
_cell.angle_beta   90.00
_cell.angle_gamma   90.00
#
_symmetry.space_group_name_H-M   'P 1'
#
loop_
_entity.id
_entity.type
_entity.pdbx_description
1 polymer ?
#
loop_
_entity_poly.entity_id
_entity_poly.type
_entity_poly.pdbx_seq_one_letter_code
_entity_poly.pdbx_strand_id
1 'polypeptide(L)'
;ISAPSWSKPPPGHRGFCSGQTDMSVIITRKTEVTRLSIDKYNSERYYDPTAYEALTKIEQEAKALRVFRPVVYICSPLAGDTVRNQENARTYCRFAVDAGCVPIAPHIYFPQFMNDNDHKERDLALFMDIVLLSKCAELWVFGEKITSGMSIEIEKARRKGQLIRYFTENCEEVRR
;
A
#
# COMPACT_ATOMS: atom_id res chain seq x y z
N ILE A 1 -29.39 16.86 -21.54
CA ILE A 1 -28.11 17.51 -21.20
C ILE A 1 -27.03 16.59 -21.74
N SER A 2 -26.40 17.06 -22.86
CA SER A 2 -25.50 16.30 -23.71
C SER A 2 -24.15 16.06 -23.03
N ALA A 3 -23.60 14.86 -23.22
CA ALA A 3 -22.27 14.48 -22.79
C ALA A 3 -21.18 15.27 -23.57
N PRO A 4 -20.04 15.61 -22.96
CA PRO A 4 -18.97 16.29 -23.68
C PRO A 4 -18.26 15.32 -24.63
N SER A 5 -18.17 15.75 -25.91
CA SER A 5 -17.46 15.04 -26.98
C SER A 5 -15.95 15.19 -26.78
N TRP A 6 -15.27 14.08 -26.66
CA TRP A 6 -13.81 14.01 -26.74
C TRP A 6 -13.40 14.15 -28.19
N SER A 7 -12.89 15.32 -28.57
CA SER A 7 -12.28 15.55 -29.88
C SER A 7 -10.90 14.90 -29.96
N LYS A 8 -10.68 14.14 -31.04
CA LYS A 8 -9.40 13.51 -31.37
C LYS A 8 -8.31 14.59 -31.61
N PRO A 9 -7.07 14.34 -31.18
CA PRO A 9 -5.95 15.23 -31.50
C PRO A 9 -5.63 15.20 -33.01
N PRO A 10 -5.08 16.32 -33.57
CA PRO A 10 -4.75 16.43 -34.99
C PRO A 10 -3.55 15.57 -35.36
N PRO A 11 -3.45 15.09 -36.62
CA PRO A 11 -2.31 14.34 -37.12
C PRO A 11 -1.19 15.32 -37.56
N GLY A 12 0.03 15.00 -37.18
CA GLY A 12 1.22 15.47 -37.88
C GLY A 12 2.17 16.37 -37.10
N HIS A 13 3.19 15.73 -36.51
CA HIS A 13 4.60 16.20 -36.68
C HIS A 13 5.52 14.99 -36.44
N ARG A 14 6.12 14.51 -37.50
CA ARG A 14 7.27 13.58 -37.45
C ARG A 14 8.50 14.37 -36.98
N GLY A 15 8.86 14.22 -35.70
CA GLY A 15 10.12 14.64 -35.14
C GLY A 15 10.86 13.40 -34.66
N PHE A 16 11.92 13.09 -35.35
CA PHE A 16 12.90 12.04 -35.09
C PHE A 16 13.58 12.31 -33.73
N CYS A 17 13.37 11.44 -32.75
CA CYS A 17 14.26 11.27 -31.60
C CYS A 17 14.32 9.77 -31.25
N SER A 18 15.45 9.21 -31.63
CA SER A 18 15.96 7.91 -31.22
C SER A 18 16.11 7.86 -29.71
N GLY A 19 15.48 6.89 -29.08
CA GLY A 19 15.64 6.62 -27.66
C GLY A 19 14.38 6.10 -26.97
N GLN A 20 13.56 5.32 -27.67
CA GLN A 20 12.51 4.53 -27.00
C GLN A 20 13.17 3.31 -26.35
N THR A 21 13.52 3.48 -25.08
CA THR A 21 13.73 2.33 -24.20
C THR A 21 12.35 1.70 -24.00
N ASP A 22 12.11 0.62 -24.73
CA ASP A 22 10.89 -0.14 -24.71
C ASP A 22 10.64 -0.66 -23.27
N MET A 23 9.77 0.01 -22.52
CA MET A 23 9.37 -0.40 -21.16
C MET A 23 8.63 -1.74 -21.14
N SER A 24 8.19 -2.26 -22.29
CA SER A 24 7.55 -3.57 -22.37
C SER A 24 8.55 -4.72 -22.16
N VAL A 25 9.85 -4.47 -22.37
CA VAL A 25 10.91 -5.47 -22.19
C VAL A 25 11.32 -5.63 -20.70
N ILE A 26 10.97 -4.67 -19.83
CA ILE A 26 11.35 -4.73 -18.42
C ILE A 26 10.41 -5.64 -17.60
N ILE A 27 9.19 -5.88 -18.07
CA ILE A 27 8.19 -6.69 -17.34
C ILE A 27 8.33 -8.20 -17.60
N THR A 28 9.03 -8.61 -18.66
CA THR A 28 9.17 -10.02 -19.04
C THR A 28 10.52 -10.65 -18.76
N ARG A 29 11.44 -9.95 -18.14
CA ARG A 29 12.52 -10.66 -17.45
C ARG A 29 11.94 -11.20 -16.14
N LYS A 30 11.29 -12.37 -16.21
CA LYS A 30 11.41 -13.34 -15.13
C LYS A 30 12.89 -13.34 -14.78
N THR A 31 13.25 -12.67 -13.69
CA THR A 31 14.47 -12.99 -13.00
C THR A 31 14.28 -14.45 -12.59
N GLU A 32 14.75 -15.37 -13.42
CA GLU A 32 15.24 -16.64 -12.92
C GLU A 32 16.28 -16.22 -11.90
N VAL A 33 15.83 -16.11 -10.65
CA VAL A 33 16.71 -16.20 -9.52
C VAL A 33 17.22 -17.62 -9.62
N THR A 34 18.32 -17.78 -10.36
CA THR A 34 19.12 -18.99 -10.36
C THR A 34 19.26 -19.27 -8.88
N ARG A 35 18.63 -20.34 -8.38
CA ARG A 35 18.85 -20.81 -7.03
C ARG A 35 20.34 -21.13 -6.97
N LEU A 36 21.13 -20.18 -6.49
CA LEU A 36 22.50 -20.43 -6.11
C LEU A 36 22.40 -21.53 -5.08
N SER A 37 22.78 -22.75 -5.46
CA SER A 37 22.93 -23.83 -4.50
C SER A 37 24.07 -23.38 -3.58
N ILE A 38 23.69 -22.96 -2.35
CA ILE A 38 24.68 -22.57 -1.35
C ILE A 38 25.39 -23.85 -0.96
N ASP A 39 26.63 -24.02 -1.42
CA ASP A 39 27.48 -25.17 -1.09
C ASP A 39 28.40 -24.78 0.08
N LYS A 40 28.73 -25.78 0.88
CA LYS A 40 29.73 -25.71 1.97
C LYS A 40 31.16 -25.69 1.48
N TYR A 41 31.36 -26.06 0.23
CA TYR A 41 32.67 -26.18 -0.42
C TYR A 41 32.79 -25.14 -1.51
N ASN A 42 33.95 -24.50 -1.63
CA ASN A 42 34.24 -23.56 -2.72
C ASN A 42 34.44 -24.31 -4.06
N SER A 43 34.67 -23.59 -5.14
CA SER A 43 34.89 -24.14 -6.49
C SER A 43 36.08 -25.11 -6.58
N GLU A 44 37.03 -25.03 -5.64
CA GLU A 44 38.21 -25.88 -5.52
C GLU A 44 37.99 -27.05 -4.58
N ARG A 45 36.73 -27.23 -4.06
CA ARG A 45 36.31 -28.29 -3.10
C ARG A 45 36.93 -28.15 -1.69
N TYR A 46 37.39 -26.96 -1.30
CA TYR A 46 37.78 -26.69 0.10
C TYR A 46 36.54 -26.25 0.89
N TYR A 47 36.47 -26.75 2.14
CA TYR A 47 35.42 -26.36 3.08
C TYR A 47 35.55 -24.88 3.43
N ASP A 48 34.52 -24.07 3.10
CA ASP A 48 34.48 -22.64 3.37
C ASP A 48 33.24 -22.30 4.23
N PRO A 49 33.33 -22.43 5.55
CA PRO A 49 32.21 -22.15 6.45
C PRO A 49 31.82 -20.69 6.45
N THR A 50 32.78 -19.79 6.28
CA THR A 50 32.52 -18.32 6.34
C THR A 50 31.66 -17.87 5.17
N ALA A 51 31.97 -18.27 3.96
CA ALA A 51 31.18 -17.97 2.78
C ALA A 51 29.78 -18.64 2.86
N TYR A 52 29.73 -19.88 3.32
CA TYR A 52 28.47 -20.60 3.50
C TYR A 52 27.55 -19.92 4.50
N GLU A 53 28.05 -19.51 5.68
CA GLU A 53 27.26 -18.81 6.69
C GLU A 53 26.76 -17.46 6.20
N ALA A 54 27.62 -16.68 5.52
CA ALA A 54 27.26 -15.40 4.95
C ALA A 54 26.14 -15.53 3.89
N LEU A 55 26.28 -16.47 2.95
CA LEU A 55 25.29 -16.71 1.91
C LEU A 55 23.96 -17.24 2.48
N THR A 56 24.03 -18.12 3.48
CA THR A 56 22.85 -18.66 4.17
C THR A 56 22.08 -17.54 4.89
N LYS A 57 22.80 -16.63 5.53
CA LYS A 57 22.20 -15.47 6.19
C LYS A 57 21.49 -14.55 5.18
N ILE A 58 22.13 -14.23 4.06
CA ILE A 58 21.54 -13.45 2.97
C ILE A 58 20.27 -14.14 2.42
N GLU A 59 20.31 -15.46 2.22
CA GLU A 59 19.14 -16.21 1.76
C GLU A 59 17.99 -16.18 2.77
N GLN A 60 18.29 -16.30 4.06
CA GLN A 60 17.29 -16.20 5.13
C GLN A 60 16.67 -14.82 5.20
N GLU A 61 17.47 -13.76 5.11
CA GLU A 61 17.00 -12.38 5.05
C GLU A 61 16.12 -12.14 3.81
N ALA A 62 16.53 -12.63 2.65
CA ALA A 62 15.75 -12.55 1.42
C ALA A 62 14.42 -13.33 1.50
N LYS A 63 14.40 -14.49 2.19
CA LYS A 63 13.17 -15.24 2.47
C LYS A 63 12.25 -14.49 3.42
N ALA A 64 12.78 -13.87 4.47
CA ALA A 64 12.01 -13.06 5.42
C ALA A 64 11.32 -11.88 4.73
N LEU A 65 11.96 -11.24 3.75
CA LEU A 65 11.37 -10.17 2.94
C LEU A 65 10.22 -10.62 2.02
N ARG A 66 10.15 -11.94 1.70
CA ARG A 66 9.11 -12.53 0.85
C ARG A 66 7.90 -13.07 1.62
N VAL A 67 7.87 -12.90 2.94
CA VAL A 67 6.71 -13.30 3.75
C VAL A 67 5.50 -12.47 3.30
N PHE A 68 4.38 -13.16 3.06
CA PHE A 68 3.12 -12.50 2.71
C PHE A 68 2.72 -11.52 3.81
N ARG A 69 2.45 -10.29 3.42
CA ARG A 69 1.99 -9.22 4.30
C ARG A 69 0.59 -8.81 3.88
N PRO A 70 -0.42 -8.98 4.73
CA PRO A 70 -1.77 -8.55 4.39
C PRO A 70 -1.83 -7.03 4.24
N VAL A 71 -2.65 -6.59 3.28
CA VAL A 71 -2.93 -5.16 3.11
C VAL A 71 -4.05 -4.79 4.06
N VAL A 72 -3.82 -3.79 4.92
CA VAL A 72 -4.78 -3.31 5.90
C VAL A 72 -5.15 -1.85 5.64
N TYR A 73 -6.44 -1.55 5.75
CA TYR A 73 -6.95 -0.19 5.61
C TYR A 73 -6.95 0.49 6.97
N ILE A 74 -6.31 1.65 7.07
CA ILE A 74 -6.26 2.47 8.28
C ILE A 74 -7.41 3.48 8.25
N CYS A 75 -8.37 3.30 9.14
CA CYS A 75 -9.52 4.17 9.30
C CYS A 75 -9.34 5.00 10.58
N SER A 76 -9.12 6.29 10.45
CA SER A 76 -8.93 7.22 11.56
C SER A 76 -9.51 8.60 11.26
N PRO A 77 -9.81 9.44 12.29
CA PRO A 77 -10.32 10.77 12.06
C PRO A 77 -9.34 11.64 11.26
N LEU A 78 -9.85 12.42 10.29
CA LEU A 78 -9.10 13.46 9.60
C LEU A 78 -9.61 14.85 9.97
N ALA A 79 -10.93 15.04 10.06
CA ALA A 79 -11.56 16.34 10.34
C ALA A 79 -11.25 16.86 11.76
N GLY A 80 -11.19 18.19 11.90
CA GLY A 80 -10.84 18.87 13.14
C GLY A 80 -9.40 19.34 13.11
N ASP A 81 -8.56 18.89 14.02
CA ASP A 81 -7.11 19.16 13.99
C ASP A 81 -6.43 18.26 12.95
N THR A 82 -6.45 18.73 11.72
CA THR A 82 -5.98 17.97 10.56
C THR A 82 -4.50 17.60 10.68
N VAL A 83 -3.67 18.50 11.21
CA VAL A 83 -2.22 18.26 11.36
C VAL A 83 -1.97 17.12 12.34
N ARG A 84 -2.57 17.21 13.53
CA ARG A 84 -2.46 16.17 14.55
C ARG A 84 -3.04 14.83 14.07
N ASN A 85 -4.19 14.87 13.39
CA ASN A 85 -4.84 13.67 12.88
C ASN A 85 -3.99 12.98 11.81
N GLN A 86 -3.31 13.74 10.94
CA GLN A 86 -2.36 13.17 9.98
C GLN A 86 -1.12 12.55 10.65
N GLU A 87 -0.58 13.17 11.71
CA GLU A 87 0.53 12.59 12.47
C GLU A 87 0.12 11.29 13.16
N ASN A 88 -1.05 11.28 13.79
CA ASN A 88 -1.62 10.07 14.38
C ASN A 88 -1.77 8.96 13.33
N ALA A 89 -2.32 9.28 12.16
CA ALA A 89 -2.49 8.30 11.09
C ALA A 89 -1.15 7.75 10.56
N ARG A 90 -0.08 8.56 10.52
CA ARG A 90 1.29 8.08 10.23
C ARG A 90 1.78 7.10 11.28
N THR A 91 1.50 7.39 12.56
CA THR A 91 1.84 6.49 13.67
C THR A 91 1.09 5.15 13.56
N TYR A 92 -0.19 5.18 13.19
CA TYR A 92 -0.98 3.96 12.97
C TYR A 92 -0.47 3.16 11.77
N CYS A 93 -0.05 3.83 10.70
CA CYS A 93 0.62 3.17 9.58
C CYS A 93 1.93 2.51 10.03
N ARG A 94 2.74 3.18 10.86
CA ARG A 94 3.98 2.60 11.38
C ARG A 94 3.69 1.36 12.22
N PHE A 95 2.72 1.44 13.12
CA PHE A 95 2.25 0.30 13.90
C PHE A 95 1.83 -0.89 13.03
N ALA A 96 1.09 -0.66 11.94
CA ALA A 96 0.70 -1.73 11.03
C ALA A 96 1.90 -2.37 10.31
N VAL A 97 2.93 -1.58 9.94
CA VAL A 97 4.19 -2.10 9.36
C VAL A 97 4.92 -2.98 10.37
N ASP A 98 5.00 -2.55 11.62
CA ASP A 98 5.66 -3.31 12.70
C ASP A 98 4.89 -4.59 13.03
N ALA A 99 3.57 -4.59 12.85
CA ALA A 99 2.72 -5.79 12.92
C ALA A 99 2.82 -6.70 11.67
N GLY A 100 3.70 -6.39 10.72
CA GLY A 100 3.93 -7.21 9.53
C GLY A 100 2.91 -7.01 8.41
N CYS A 101 2.12 -5.92 8.44
CA CYS A 101 1.11 -5.59 7.45
C CYS A 101 1.58 -4.50 6.47
N VAL A 102 0.83 -4.31 5.38
CA VAL A 102 1.00 -3.19 4.44
C VAL A 102 -0.16 -2.21 4.68
N PRO A 103 0.08 -1.04 5.31
CA PRO A 103 -0.98 -0.07 5.59
C PRO A 103 -1.38 0.73 4.35
N ILE A 104 -2.68 1.00 4.21
CA ILE A 104 -3.25 1.97 3.29
C ILE A 104 -4.06 2.97 4.10
N ALA A 105 -3.67 4.25 4.06
CA ALA A 105 -4.34 5.36 4.73
C ALA A 105 -4.64 6.48 3.72
N PRO A 106 -5.73 6.38 2.95
CA PRO A 106 -6.02 7.32 1.87
C PRO A 106 -6.19 8.75 2.33
N HIS A 107 -6.74 8.97 3.51
CA HIS A 107 -6.91 10.28 4.13
C HIS A 107 -5.60 11.04 4.44
N ILE A 108 -4.44 10.35 4.40
CA ILE A 108 -3.13 11.03 4.40
C ILE A 108 -2.69 11.36 2.97
N TYR A 109 -3.10 10.56 2.00
CA TYR A 109 -2.60 10.60 0.63
C TYR A 109 -3.39 11.57 -0.25
N PHE A 110 -4.71 11.45 -0.31
CA PHE A 110 -5.56 12.24 -1.21
C PHE A 110 -5.50 13.74 -0.94
N PRO A 111 -5.46 14.25 0.31
CA PRO A 111 -5.36 15.68 0.56
C PRO A 111 -4.08 16.36 0.03
N GLN A 112 -3.10 15.59 -0.41
CA GLN A 112 -1.87 16.15 -0.99
C GLN A 112 -2.07 16.69 -2.40
N PHE A 113 -3.12 16.24 -3.11
CA PHE A 113 -3.38 16.62 -4.50
C PHE A 113 -4.87 16.78 -4.82
N MET A 114 -5.76 16.59 -3.85
CA MET A 114 -7.20 16.82 -3.96
C MET A 114 -7.66 17.89 -2.98
N ASN A 115 -8.63 18.69 -3.40
CA ASN A 115 -9.20 19.76 -2.59
C ASN A 115 -10.45 19.26 -1.85
N ASP A 116 -10.32 18.98 -0.55
CA ASP A 116 -11.42 18.51 0.30
C ASP A 116 -12.57 19.52 0.48
N ASN A 117 -12.35 20.80 0.11
CA ASN A 117 -13.39 21.84 0.12
C ASN A 117 -14.26 21.82 -1.16
N ASP A 118 -13.83 21.14 -2.22
CA ASP A 118 -14.65 20.94 -3.41
C ASP A 118 -15.49 19.67 -3.25
N HIS A 119 -16.81 19.82 -3.25
CA HIS A 119 -17.74 18.70 -3.10
C HIS A 119 -17.52 17.58 -4.12
N LYS A 120 -17.15 17.91 -5.37
CA LYS A 120 -16.92 16.92 -6.43
C LYS A 120 -15.66 16.12 -6.18
N GLU A 121 -14.59 16.79 -5.77
CA GLU A 121 -13.33 16.11 -5.44
C GLU A 121 -13.47 15.27 -4.17
N ARG A 122 -14.21 15.75 -3.17
CA ARG A 122 -14.52 15.01 -1.96
C ARG A 122 -15.34 13.75 -2.24
N ASP A 123 -16.38 13.86 -3.08
CA ASP A 123 -17.18 12.68 -3.48
C ASP A 123 -16.34 11.65 -4.24
N LEU A 124 -15.43 12.14 -5.10
CA LEU A 124 -14.50 11.28 -5.82
C LEU A 124 -13.50 10.61 -4.85
N ALA A 125 -12.97 11.35 -3.87
CA ALA A 125 -12.08 10.80 -2.85
C ALA A 125 -12.78 9.69 -2.05
N LEU A 126 -14.00 9.93 -1.56
CA LEU A 126 -14.81 8.94 -0.85
C LEU A 126 -15.07 7.69 -1.71
N PHE A 127 -15.32 7.84 -3.00
CA PHE A 127 -15.45 6.71 -3.92
C PHE A 127 -14.14 5.90 -3.99
N MET A 128 -13.00 6.59 -4.17
CA MET A 128 -11.69 5.94 -4.24
C MET A 128 -11.32 5.25 -2.92
N ASP A 129 -11.68 5.83 -1.77
CA ASP A 129 -11.52 5.23 -0.44
C ASP A 129 -12.22 3.86 -0.37
N ILE A 130 -13.46 3.81 -0.83
CA ILE A 130 -14.23 2.55 -0.86
C ILE A 130 -13.60 1.52 -1.82
N VAL A 131 -13.07 1.97 -2.96
CA VAL A 131 -12.36 1.08 -3.89
C VAL A 131 -11.11 0.50 -3.22
N LEU A 132 -10.29 1.32 -2.57
CA LEU A 132 -9.09 0.88 -1.86
C LEU A 132 -9.43 -0.04 -0.69
N LEU A 133 -10.40 0.34 0.15
CA LEU A 133 -10.92 -0.49 1.23
C LEU A 133 -11.32 -1.88 0.71
N SER A 134 -11.97 -1.91 -0.46
CA SER A 134 -12.40 -3.17 -1.07
C SER A 134 -11.26 -4.13 -1.44
N LYS A 135 -10.04 -3.64 -1.57
CA LYS A 135 -8.84 -4.44 -1.90
C LYS A 135 -8.03 -4.84 -0.67
N CYS A 136 -8.34 -4.26 0.50
CA CYS A 136 -7.69 -4.59 1.74
C CYS A 136 -8.25 -5.88 2.35
N ALA A 137 -7.39 -6.61 3.07
CA ALA A 137 -7.79 -7.81 3.80
C ALA A 137 -8.59 -7.47 5.06
N GLU A 138 -8.19 -6.41 5.75
CA GLU A 138 -8.75 -6.00 7.03
C GLU A 138 -8.97 -4.49 7.07
N LEU A 139 -9.93 -4.06 7.90
CA LEU A 139 -10.13 -2.67 8.29
C LEU A 139 -9.68 -2.47 9.74
N TRP A 140 -8.73 -1.57 9.95
CA TRP A 140 -8.23 -1.20 11.27
C TRP A 140 -8.75 0.19 11.65
N VAL A 141 -9.59 0.26 12.66
CA VAL A 141 -10.28 1.48 13.11
C VAL A 141 -9.59 2.01 14.36
N PHE A 142 -9.10 3.25 14.30
CA PHE A 142 -8.38 3.89 15.40
C PHE A 142 -9.17 5.03 16.02
N GLY A 143 -9.07 5.14 17.34
CA GLY A 143 -9.69 6.17 18.15
C GLY A 143 -11.08 5.82 18.66
N GLU A 144 -11.52 6.56 19.68
CA GLU A 144 -12.81 6.33 20.33
C GLU A 144 -13.97 6.95 19.55
N LYS A 145 -13.71 8.10 18.91
CA LYS A 145 -14.73 8.88 18.19
C LYS A 145 -14.81 8.46 16.73
N ILE A 146 -15.92 7.86 16.36
CA ILE A 146 -16.21 7.51 14.96
C ILE A 146 -16.81 8.72 14.24
N THR A 147 -16.17 9.18 13.18
CA THR A 147 -16.68 10.25 12.31
C THR A 147 -17.68 9.70 11.28
N SER A 148 -18.41 10.60 10.60
CA SER A 148 -19.35 10.20 9.54
C SER A 148 -18.67 9.44 8.39
N GLY A 149 -17.47 9.88 7.97
CA GLY A 149 -16.68 9.18 6.96
C GLY A 149 -16.28 7.77 7.41
N MET A 150 -15.74 7.65 8.62
CA MET A 150 -15.39 6.34 9.21
C MET A 150 -16.61 5.41 9.31
N SER A 151 -17.79 5.95 9.63
CA SER A 151 -19.02 5.13 9.69
C SER A 151 -19.36 4.50 8.34
N ILE A 152 -19.18 5.23 7.25
CA ILE A 152 -19.41 4.74 5.89
C ILE A 152 -18.42 3.61 5.56
N GLU A 153 -17.15 3.79 5.88
CA GLU A 153 -16.10 2.78 5.66
C GLU A 153 -16.37 1.51 6.46
N ILE A 154 -16.70 1.66 7.75
CA ILE A 154 -17.02 0.52 8.64
C ILE A 154 -18.25 -0.24 8.13
N GLU A 155 -19.30 0.46 7.70
CA GLU A 155 -20.50 -0.18 7.16
C GLU A 155 -20.20 -0.94 5.86
N LYS A 156 -19.39 -0.35 4.98
CA LYS A 156 -18.96 -1.02 3.74
C LYS A 156 -18.13 -2.27 4.01
N ALA A 157 -17.19 -2.20 4.97
CA ALA A 157 -16.41 -3.36 5.39
C ALA A 157 -17.30 -4.47 5.97
N ARG A 158 -18.28 -4.12 6.83
CA ARG A 158 -19.26 -5.08 7.38
C ARG A 158 -20.07 -5.77 6.29
N ARG A 159 -20.62 -5.01 5.35
CA ARG A 159 -21.39 -5.56 4.23
C ARG A 159 -20.57 -6.51 3.37
N LYS A 160 -19.26 -6.30 3.30
CA LYS A 160 -18.35 -7.14 2.54
C LYS A 160 -17.83 -8.35 3.34
N GLY A 161 -18.14 -8.43 4.63
CA GLY A 161 -17.62 -9.47 5.51
C GLY A 161 -16.11 -9.36 5.78
N GLN A 162 -15.52 -8.15 5.68
CA GLN A 162 -14.12 -7.93 6.00
C GLN A 162 -13.92 -7.97 7.52
N LEU A 163 -12.76 -8.45 7.94
CA LEU A 163 -12.35 -8.41 9.34
C LEU A 163 -12.13 -6.95 9.76
N ILE A 164 -12.82 -6.53 10.84
CA ILE A 164 -12.70 -5.19 11.40
C ILE A 164 -12.07 -5.31 12.79
N ARG A 165 -10.95 -4.61 12.98
CA ARG A 165 -10.27 -4.52 14.27
C ARG A 165 -10.34 -3.10 14.78
N TYR A 166 -10.53 -2.93 16.08
CA TYR A 166 -10.61 -1.63 16.72
C TYR A 166 -9.41 -1.41 17.63
N PHE A 167 -8.87 -0.20 17.59
CA PHE A 167 -7.71 0.19 18.39
C PHE A 167 -7.95 1.53 19.08
N THR A 168 -7.34 1.70 20.25
CA THR A 168 -7.25 3.00 20.90
C THR A 168 -6.30 3.92 20.13
N GLU A 169 -6.24 5.21 20.51
CA GLU A 169 -5.24 6.16 19.98
C GLU A 169 -3.80 5.70 20.28
N ASN A 170 -3.59 4.87 21.29
CA ASN A 170 -2.30 4.31 21.68
C ASN A 170 -2.00 2.95 20.99
N CYS A 171 -2.76 2.58 19.95
CA CYS A 171 -2.61 1.32 19.21
C CYS A 171 -2.88 0.05 20.05
N GLU A 172 -3.65 0.13 21.13
CA GLU A 172 -4.09 -1.02 21.88
C GLU A 172 -5.38 -1.59 21.29
N GLU A 173 -5.42 -2.89 21.05
CA GLU A 173 -6.59 -3.53 20.45
C GLU A 173 -7.75 -3.62 21.45
N VAL A 174 -8.93 -3.19 21.01
CA VAL A 174 -10.17 -3.20 21.80
C VAL A 174 -11.19 -4.11 21.14
N ARG A 175 -11.78 -5.03 21.89
CA ARG A 175 -12.89 -5.84 21.41
C ARG A 175 -14.18 -5.02 21.47
N ARG A 176 -14.82 -4.82 20.31
CA ARG A 176 -16.15 -4.19 20.18
C ARG A 176 -17.15 -5.15 19.58
#